data_80566415a02bc840df76c68a2da7b59c
#
_entry.id   80566415a02bc840df76c68a2da7b59c
#
_cell.length_a   1.000
_cell.length_b   1.000
_cell.length_c   1.000
_cell.angle_alpha   90.00
_cell.angle_beta   90.00
_cell.angle_gamma   90.00
#
_symmetry.space_group_name_H-M   'P 1'
#
loop_
_entity.id
_entity.type
_entity.pdbx_description
1 polymer ?
#
loop_
_entity_poly.entity_id
_entity_poly.type
_entity_poly.pdbx_seq_one_letter_code
_entity_poly.pdbx_strand_id
1 'polypeptide(L)'
;TKQNNFEYDIKNTFRSVGTRLSHYTYKKFGNEKLNPDTIKIKLHGSAGQSLGGFLMKGIKLIVEGDCNDYVGKGLSGGSIVVYPSSKSKLISHENTIIGNTVLYGATSGKLFASGQAGERFAVRNSGSLGIVEGCGAHGCEYMTGGTAIIIGQIGDNFGAGMTGGMAFVYDEKNNFESYVNPSSIIWQSIETEYWKKFLK
;
A
#
# COMPACT_ATOMS: atom_id res chain seq x y z
N THR A 1 -16.23 -15.17 -15.02
CA THR A 1 -15.11 -14.68 -15.87
C THR A 1 -13.89 -15.55 -15.61
N LYS A 2 -13.28 -16.11 -16.66
CA LYS A 2 -12.10 -16.96 -16.54
C LYS A 2 -10.94 -16.11 -15.98
N GLN A 3 -10.27 -16.58 -14.92
CA GLN A 3 -9.07 -15.91 -14.40
C GLN A 3 -7.93 -16.01 -15.41
N ASN A 4 -7.25 -14.90 -15.69
CA ASN A 4 -6.08 -14.85 -16.55
C ASN A 4 -4.85 -14.58 -15.67
N ASN A 5 -3.95 -15.54 -15.59
CA ASN A 5 -2.70 -15.45 -14.82
C ASN A 5 -1.53 -15.28 -15.79
N PHE A 6 -0.68 -14.31 -15.48
CA PHE A 6 0.54 -14.01 -16.25
C PHE A 6 1.71 -13.92 -15.29
N GLU A 7 2.91 -14.23 -15.79
CA GLU A 7 4.14 -14.19 -15.01
C GLU A 7 5.26 -13.61 -15.88
N TYR A 8 6.02 -12.65 -15.33
CA TYR A 8 7.09 -11.94 -16.05
C TYR A 8 8.22 -11.54 -15.10
N ASP A 9 9.43 -11.42 -15.63
CA ASP A 9 10.52 -10.72 -14.96
C ASP A 9 10.32 -9.20 -15.05
N ILE A 10 10.71 -8.47 -14.00
CA ILE A 10 10.65 -7.03 -13.96
C ILE A 10 12.00 -6.43 -13.56
N LYS A 11 12.31 -5.24 -14.08
CA LYS A 11 13.49 -4.45 -13.75
C LYS A 11 13.08 -3.05 -13.30
N ASN A 12 13.92 -2.42 -12.48
CA ASN A 12 13.67 -1.07 -11.96
C ASN A 12 13.65 0.04 -13.03
N THR A 13 14.09 -0.26 -14.23
CA THR A 13 13.95 0.61 -15.40
C THR A 13 12.53 0.61 -15.98
N PHE A 14 11.70 -0.40 -15.64
CA PHE A 14 10.31 -0.49 -16.11
C PHE A 14 9.39 0.29 -15.17
N ARG A 15 9.01 1.49 -15.62
CA ARG A 15 8.18 2.43 -14.84
C ARG A 15 6.70 2.28 -15.18
N SER A 16 5.85 2.62 -14.23
CA SER A 16 4.37 2.69 -14.38
C SER A 16 3.76 1.38 -14.91
N VAL A 17 4.36 0.25 -14.55
CA VAL A 17 3.83 -1.06 -14.92
C VAL A 17 2.44 -1.24 -14.31
N GLY A 18 1.48 -1.66 -15.13
CA GLY A 18 0.06 -1.80 -14.76
C GLY A 18 -0.83 -0.62 -15.20
N THR A 19 -0.31 0.61 -15.32
CA THR A 19 -1.12 1.80 -15.66
C THR A 19 -1.76 1.70 -17.06
N ARG A 20 -1.00 1.30 -18.07
CA ARG A 20 -1.55 1.10 -19.43
C ARG A 20 -2.57 -0.03 -19.47
N LEU A 21 -2.31 -1.12 -18.77
CA LEU A 21 -3.26 -2.23 -18.67
C LEU A 21 -4.55 -1.74 -18.03
N SER A 22 -4.47 -0.99 -16.93
CA SER A 22 -5.61 -0.38 -16.27
C SER A 22 -6.43 0.47 -17.25
N HIS A 23 -5.79 1.35 -18.02
CA HIS A 23 -6.45 2.19 -19.01
C HIS A 23 -7.21 1.37 -20.07
N TYR A 24 -6.56 0.38 -20.69
CA TYR A 24 -7.22 -0.46 -21.71
C TYR A 24 -8.34 -1.32 -21.13
N THR A 25 -8.16 -1.82 -19.92
CA THR A 25 -9.18 -2.59 -19.21
C THR A 25 -10.40 -1.71 -18.92
N TYR A 26 -10.17 -0.49 -18.45
CA TYR A 26 -11.24 0.50 -18.23
C TYR A 26 -12.00 0.83 -19.52
N LYS A 27 -11.29 1.12 -20.63
CA LYS A 27 -11.94 1.37 -21.93
C LYS A 27 -12.82 0.21 -22.39
N LYS A 28 -12.38 -1.02 -22.13
CA LYS A 28 -13.09 -2.21 -22.61
C LYS A 28 -14.26 -2.61 -21.71
N PHE A 29 -14.13 -2.47 -20.39
CA PHE A 29 -15.06 -3.05 -19.43
C PHE A 29 -15.73 -2.01 -18.50
N GLY A 30 -15.22 -0.76 -18.43
CA GLY A 30 -15.66 0.22 -17.43
C GLY A 30 -15.19 -0.13 -16.02
N ASN A 31 -15.60 0.67 -15.04
CA ASN A 31 -15.12 0.53 -13.64
C ASN A 31 -15.64 -0.69 -12.87
N GLU A 32 -16.81 -1.22 -13.22
CA GLU A 32 -17.51 -2.14 -12.34
C GLU A 32 -17.66 -3.57 -12.89
N LYS A 33 -17.30 -3.80 -14.13
CA LYS A 33 -17.62 -5.06 -14.82
C LYS A 33 -16.68 -6.22 -14.51
N LEU A 34 -15.52 -5.99 -13.91
CA LEU A 34 -14.58 -7.03 -13.56
C LEU A 34 -14.70 -7.42 -12.09
N ASN A 35 -14.79 -8.73 -11.83
CA ASN A 35 -14.63 -9.25 -10.49
C ASN A 35 -13.21 -8.99 -9.99
N PRO A 36 -13.01 -8.84 -8.66
CA PRO A 36 -11.67 -8.74 -8.11
C PRO A 36 -10.76 -9.86 -8.62
N ASP A 37 -9.49 -9.51 -8.86
CA ASP A 37 -8.44 -10.47 -9.25
C ASP A 37 -8.71 -11.27 -10.53
N THR A 38 -9.52 -10.74 -11.47
CA THR A 38 -9.77 -11.37 -12.78
C THR A 38 -8.49 -11.48 -13.61
N ILE A 39 -7.62 -10.47 -13.54
CA ILE A 39 -6.32 -10.45 -14.19
C ILE A 39 -5.27 -10.44 -13.09
N LYS A 40 -4.46 -11.48 -13.02
CA LYS A 40 -3.34 -11.59 -12.06
C LYS A 40 -2.03 -11.59 -12.81
N ILE A 41 -1.12 -10.71 -12.40
CA ILE A 41 0.22 -10.61 -12.97
C ILE A 41 1.22 -10.78 -11.84
N LYS A 42 2.02 -11.82 -11.91
CA LYS A 42 3.16 -12.04 -11.02
C LYS A 42 4.43 -11.52 -11.70
N LEU A 43 5.20 -10.76 -10.94
CA LEU A 43 6.42 -10.07 -11.40
C LEU A 43 7.57 -10.49 -10.50
N HIS A 44 8.70 -10.91 -11.10
CA HIS A 44 9.89 -11.32 -10.37
C HIS A 44 11.00 -10.29 -10.55
N GLY A 45 11.49 -9.73 -9.46
CA GLY A 45 12.59 -8.76 -9.44
C GLY A 45 12.21 -7.41 -8.84
N SER A 46 12.98 -6.38 -9.18
CA SER A 46 12.81 -5.02 -8.65
C SER A 46 11.94 -4.19 -9.60
N ALA A 47 10.81 -3.70 -9.15
CA ALA A 47 9.94 -2.86 -9.96
C ALA A 47 10.38 -1.39 -9.91
N GLY A 48 10.28 -0.72 -11.05
CA GLY A 48 10.52 0.73 -11.14
C GLY A 48 9.40 1.57 -10.55
N GLN A 49 9.58 2.89 -10.62
CA GLN A 49 8.64 3.87 -10.06
C GLN A 49 7.21 3.71 -10.57
N SER A 50 6.25 4.02 -9.70
CA SER A 50 4.82 4.07 -10.00
C SER A 50 4.22 2.72 -10.45
N LEU A 51 4.74 1.60 -9.92
CA LEU A 51 4.10 0.31 -10.13
C LEU A 51 2.64 0.38 -9.67
N GLY A 52 1.73 -0.09 -10.50
CA GLY A 52 0.30 -0.10 -10.19
C GLY A 52 -0.33 1.30 -10.05
N GLY A 53 0.30 2.34 -10.62
CA GLY A 53 -0.29 3.66 -10.66
C GLY A 53 -1.66 3.63 -11.34
N PHE A 54 -2.70 4.17 -10.68
CA PHE A 54 -4.10 4.19 -11.14
C PHE A 54 -4.67 2.79 -11.46
N LEU A 55 -4.20 1.76 -10.76
CA LEU A 55 -4.63 0.38 -11.00
C LEU A 55 -6.10 0.21 -10.63
N MET A 56 -6.90 -0.20 -11.61
CA MET A 56 -8.34 -0.34 -11.46
C MET A 56 -8.74 -1.72 -10.89
N LYS A 57 -9.98 -1.79 -10.40
CA LYS A 57 -10.62 -3.04 -9.97
C LYS A 57 -10.50 -4.13 -11.02
N GLY A 58 -10.30 -5.36 -10.57
CA GLY A 58 -10.16 -6.54 -11.43
C GLY A 58 -8.72 -6.91 -11.77
N ILE A 59 -7.74 -6.03 -11.50
CA ILE A 59 -6.33 -6.29 -11.75
C ILE A 59 -5.59 -6.46 -10.42
N LYS A 60 -4.79 -7.52 -10.33
CA LYS A 60 -3.87 -7.78 -9.23
C LYS A 60 -2.44 -7.88 -9.73
N LEU A 61 -1.57 -7.09 -9.15
CA LEU A 61 -0.12 -7.18 -9.31
C LEU A 61 0.49 -7.85 -8.09
N ILE A 62 1.35 -8.82 -8.30
CA ILE A 62 2.09 -9.52 -7.26
C ILE A 62 3.57 -9.40 -7.60
N VAL A 63 4.36 -8.75 -6.75
CA VAL A 63 5.81 -8.61 -6.92
C VAL A 63 6.52 -9.51 -5.92
N GLU A 64 7.24 -10.48 -6.42
CA GLU A 64 8.23 -11.23 -5.66
C GLU A 64 9.60 -10.54 -5.83
N GLY A 65 9.89 -9.62 -4.92
CA GLY A 65 11.04 -8.73 -4.98
C GLY A 65 10.80 -7.44 -4.22
N ASP A 66 11.16 -6.31 -4.80
CA ASP A 66 10.99 -4.98 -4.23
C ASP A 66 10.43 -3.98 -5.25
N CYS A 67 10.08 -2.80 -4.79
CA CYS A 67 9.55 -1.74 -5.64
C CYS A 67 10.14 -0.37 -5.27
N ASN A 68 10.30 0.46 -6.28
CA ASN A 68 10.69 1.86 -6.11
C ASN A 68 9.55 2.73 -5.60
N ASP A 69 9.67 4.05 -5.72
CA ASP A 69 8.70 5.01 -5.21
C ASP A 69 7.34 4.99 -5.92
N TYR A 70 6.34 5.59 -5.29
CA TYR A 70 4.99 5.82 -5.82
C TYR A 70 4.19 4.54 -6.16
N VAL A 71 4.45 3.43 -5.48
CA VAL A 71 3.64 2.21 -5.65
C VAL A 71 2.18 2.52 -5.35
N GLY A 72 1.29 2.15 -6.25
CA GLY A 72 -0.15 2.37 -6.08
C GLY A 72 -0.59 3.84 -6.04
N LYS A 73 0.20 4.77 -6.61
CA LYS A 73 -0.23 6.16 -6.76
C LYS A 73 -1.58 6.24 -7.46
N GLY A 74 -2.57 6.87 -6.82
CA GLY A 74 -3.92 6.97 -7.37
C GLY A 74 -4.62 5.62 -7.55
N LEU A 75 -4.27 4.60 -6.76
CA LEU A 75 -4.89 3.28 -6.82
C LEU A 75 -6.42 3.39 -6.81
N SER A 76 -7.10 2.74 -7.75
CA SER A 76 -8.53 2.91 -8.04
C SER A 76 -9.30 1.58 -8.02
N GLY A 77 -9.01 0.71 -7.04
CA GLY A 77 -9.73 -0.55 -6.83
C GLY A 77 -8.96 -1.82 -7.14
N GLY A 78 -7.76 -1.72 -7.71
CA GLY A 78 -6.88 -2.87 -7.92
C GLY A 78 -6.23 -3.39 -6.64
N SER A 79 -5.50 -4.49 -6.76
CA SER A 79 -4.76 -5.10 -5.64
C SER A 79 -3.27 -5.17 -5.97
N ILE A 80 -2.43 -4.81 -5.00
CA ILE A 80 -0.97 -4.89 -5.11
C ILE A 80 -0.44 -5.68 -3.92
N VAL A 81 0.42 -6.65 -4.19
CA VAL A 81 1.11 -7.46 -3.17
C VAL A 81 2.60 -7.42 -3.46
N VAL A 82 3.40 -7.10 -2.46
CA VAL A 82 4.87 -7.08 -2.57
C VAL A 82 5.46 -7.89 -1.43
N TYR A 83 6.36 -8.81 -1.73
CA TYR A 83 7.08 -9.59 -0.72
C TYR A 83 8.48 -9.97 -1.21
N PRO A 84 9.47 -10.11 -0.29
CA PRO A 84 10.82 -10.50 -0.67
C PRO A 84 10.84 -11.86 -1.35
N SER A 85 11.75 -12.04 -2.31
CA SER A 85 11.98 -13.36 -2.89
C SER A 85 12.37 -14.37 -1.81
N SER A 86 11.89 -15.61 -1.93
CA SER A 86 12.27 -16.71 -1.04
C SER A 86 13.78 -17.01 -1.04
N LYS A 87 14.50 -16.53 -2.06
CA LYS A 87 15.96 -16.60 -2.15
C LYS A 87 16.68 -15.46 -1.43
N SER A 88 15.94 -14.42 -1.02
CA SER A 88 16.49 -13.29 -0.27
C SER A 88 16.75 -13.67 1.17
N LYS A 89 17.84 -13.14 1.74
CA LYS A 89 18.13 -13.23 3.19
C LYS A 89 17.55 -12.06 3.98
N LEU A 90 16.76 -11.19 3.35
CA LEU A 90 16.14 -10.05 4.01
C LEU A 90 15.13 -10.50 5.07
N ILE A 91 15.22 -9.90 6.23
CA ILE A 91 14.19 -9.99 7.26
C ILE A 91 13.17 -8.91 6.95
N SER A 92 11.96 -9.30 6.54
CA SER A 92 10.99 -8.39 5.92
C SER A 92 10.70 -7.14 6.77
N HIS A 93 10.38 -7.31 8.04
CA HIS A 93 10.03 -6.22 8.95
C HIS A 93 11.19 -5.29 9.33
N GLU A 94 12.44 -5.66 9.02
CA GLU A 94 13.63 -4.83 9.24
C GLU A 94 14.06 -4.06 7.99
N ASN A 95 13.46 -4.35 6.84
CA ASN A 95 13.91 -3.81 5.55
C ASN A 95 12.80 -3.09 4.79
N THR A 96 13.17 -1.97 4.18
CA THR A 96 12.29 -1.25 3.25
C THR A 96 12.19 -2.00 1.93
N ILE A 97 10.97 -2.46 1.59
CA ILE A 97 10.70 -3.24 0.37
C ILE A 97 9.95 -2.43 -0.69
N ILE A 98 9.29 -1.39 -0.29
CA ILE A 98 8.61 -0.43 -1.18
C ILE A 98 9.11 0.99 -0.85
N GLY A 99 9.37 1.78 -1.87
CA GLY A 99 9.96 3.12 -1.70
C GLY A 99 9.03 4.15 -1.06
N ASN A 100 9.27 5.40 -1.39
CA ASN A 100 8.56 6.54 -0.81
C ASN A 100 7.20 6.79 -1.49
N THR A 101 6.32 7.50 -0.80
CA THR A 101 5.08 8.06 -1.34
C THR A 101 4.12 6.99 -1.89
N VAL A 102 4.11 5.84 -1.24
CA VAL A 102 3.24 4.71 -1.57
C VAL A 102 1.77 5.06 -1.29
N LEU A 103 0.84 4.65 -2.15
CA LEU A 103 -0.61 4.94 -2.08
C LEU A 103 -0.96 6.43 -2.11
N TYR A 104 -0.09 7.29 -2.64
CA TYR A 104 -0.39 8.71 -2.76
C TYR A 104 -1.70 8.96 -3.52
N GLY A 105 -2.66 9.61 -2.85
CA GLY A 105 -3.95 9.94 -3.45
C GLY A 105 -4.77 8.72 -3.89
N ALA A 106 -4.54 7.55 -3.31
CA ALA A 106 -5.31 6.35 -3.61
C ALA A 106 -6.77 6.50 -3.16
N THR A 107 -7.71 6.11 -4.01
CA THR A 107 -9.16 6.29 -3.78
C THR A 107 -9.88 5.00 -3.40
N SER A 108 -9.34 3.85 -3.78
CA SER A 108 -9.85 2.52 -3.43
C SER A 108 -8.83 1.44 -3.79
N GLY A 109 -9.07 0.21 -3.37
CA GLY A 109 -8.17 -0.92 -3.64
C GLY A 109 -7.35 -1.33 -2.42
N LYS A 110 -6.38 -2.23 -2.63
CA LYS A 110 -5.64 -2.85 -1.54
C LYS A 110 -4.15 -2.93 -1.88
N LEU A 111 -3.31 -2.66 -0.88
CA LEU A 111 -1.87 -2.89 -0.94
C LEU A 111 -1.41 -3.68 0.29
N PHE A 112 -0.66 -4.74 0.06
CA PHE A 112 -0.04 -5.55 1.10
C PHE A 112 1.46 -5.66 0.82
N ALA A 113 2.30 -5.23 1.75
CA ALA A 113 3.74 -5.38 1.65
C ALA A 113 4.29 -6.12 2.86
N SER A 114 4.97 -7.23 2.61
CA SER A 114 5.78 -7.90 3.62
C SER A 114 7.15 -7.22 3.67
N GLY A 115 7.23 -6.18 4.47
CA GLY A 115 8.35 -5.27 4.63
C GLY A 115 7.89 -3.83 4.87
N GLN A 116 8.85 -2.95 5.10
CA GLN A 116 8.59 -1.55 5.39
C GLN A 116 8.36 -0.75 4.10
N ALA A 117 7.57 0.31 4.21
CA ALA A 117 7.49 1.39 3.25
C ALA A 117 8.49 2.50 3.60
N GLY A 118 8.95 3.24 2.60
CA GLY A 118 9.71 4.46 2.81
C GLY A 118 8.88 5.58 3.42
N GLU A 119 9.34 6.81 3.25
CA GLU A 119 8.63 8.00 3.74
C GLU A 119 7.31 8.23 2.99
N ARG A 120 6.38 8.94 3.65
CA ARG A 120 5.11 9.41 3.05
C ARG A 120 4.18 8.28 2.60
N PHE A 121 4.17 7.18 3.34
CA PHE A 121 3.19 6.12 3.13
C PHE A 121 1.77 6.63 3.34
N ALA A 122 0.85 6.32 2.42
CA ALA A 122 -0.58 6.66 2.47
C ALA A 122 -0.90 8.17 2.54
N VAL A 123 0.03 9.04 2.10
CA VAL A 123 -0.24 10.49 2.02
C VAL A 123 -1.41 10.74 1.08
N ARG A 124 -2.40 11.53 1.55
CA ARG A 124 -3.64 11.82 0.82
C ARG A 124 -4.42 10.58 0.38
N ASN A 125 -4.24 9.44 1.04
CA ASN A 125 -5.13 8.29 0.85
C ASN A 125 -6.56 8.69 1.22
N SER A 126 -7.52 8.38 0.38
CA SER A 126 -8.93 8.72 0.59
C SER A 126 -9.87 7.52 0.60
N GLY A 127 -9.37 6.28 0.38
CA GLY A 127 -10.27 5.12 0.37
C GLY A 127 -9.60 3.75 0.19
N SER A 128 -8.28 3.67 0.03
CA SER A 128 -7.61 2.38 -0.10
C SER A 128 -7.23 1.77 1.27
N LEU A 129 -7.05 0.45 1.28
CA LEU A 129 -6.43 -0.29 2.37
C LEU A 129 -4.95 -0.50 2.07
N GLY A 130 -4.07 -0.09 2.98
CA GLY A 130 -2.64 -0.37 2.92
C GLY A 130 -2.16 -1.07 4.18
N ILE A 131 -1.42 -2.18 4.03
CA ILE A 131 -0.81 -2.91 5.15
C ILE A 131 0.68 -3.05 4.89
N VAL A 132 1.50 -2.59 5.84
CA VAL A 132 2.98 -2.62 5.78
C VAL A 132 3.57 -2.99 7.14
N GLU A 133 4.81 -3.47 7.15
CA GLU A 133 5.51 -3.85 8.39
C GLU A 133 6.32 -2.71 9.02
N GLY A 134 6.12 -1.48 8.54
CA GLY A 134 6.71 -0.25 9.04
C GLY A 134 6.64 0.84 8.00
N CYS A 135 6.86 2.11 8.38
CA CYS A 135 6.99 3.21 7.42
C CYS A 135 7.92 4.31 7.96
N GLY A 136 8.52 5.06 7.02
CA GLY A 136 9.32 6.23 7.32
C GLY A 136 8.49 7.43 7.78
N ALA A 137 9.13 8.59 7.84
CA ALA A 137 8.50 9.85 8.25
C ALA A 137 7.30 10.23 7.37
N HIS A 138 6.42 11.06 7.91
CA HIS A 138 5.25 11.63 7.22
C HIS A 138 4.21 10.59 6.77
N GLY A 139 4.15 9.42 7.41
CA GLY A 139 3.12 8.43 7.13
C GLY A 139 1.72 8.99 7.39
N CYS A 140 0.75 8.69 6.53
CA CYS A 140 -0.65 9.11 6.63
C CYS A 140 -0.89 10.64 6.65
N GLU A 141 0.10 11.47 6.23
CA GLU A 141 -0.12 12.91 6.13
C GLU A 141 -1.30 13.24 5.21
N TYR A 142 -2.15 14.18 5.66
CA TYR A 142 -3.34 14.62 4.90
C TYR A 142 -4.24 13.48 4.42
N MET A 143 -4.20 12.33 5.07
CA MET A 143 -5.12 11.23 4.77
C MET A 143 -6.56 11.67 5.08
N THR A 144 -7.48 11.37 4.16
CA THR A 144 -8.89 11.81 4.25
C THR A 144 -9.87 10.65 4.32
N GLY A 145 -9.41 9.42 4.11
CA GLY A 145 -10.23 8.21 4.14
C GLY A 145 -9.41 6.95 3.94
N GLY A 146 -10.06 5.80 3.93
CA GLY A 146 -9.39 4.50 3.81
C GLY A 146 -8.80 4.00 5.13
N THR A 147 -7.95 2.98 5.03
CA THR A 147 -7.35 2.33 6.19
C THR A 147 -5.87 2.07 5.96
N ALA A 148 -5.04 2.49 6.89
CA ALA A 148 -3.62 2.16 6.95
C ALA A 148 -3.35 1.27 8.17
N ILE A 149 -2.64 0.15 7.98
CA ILE A 149 -2.24 -0.75 9.07
C ILE A 149 -0.71 -0.89 9.00
N ILE A 150 -0.04 -0.44 10.06
CA ILE A 150 1.41 -0.47 10.18
C ILE A 150 1.78 -1.44 11.30
N ILE A 151 2.35 -2.59 10.93
CA ILE A 151 2.72 -3.66 11.86
C ILE A 151 4.19 -3.48 12.28
N GLY A 152 4.54 -2.30 12.82
CA GLY A 152 5.91 -2.00 13.23
C GLY A 152 6.15 -0.50 13.35
N GLN A 153 7.41 -0.10 13.17
CA GLN A 153 7.85 1.26 13.42
C GLN A 153 7.24 2.27 12.45
N ILE A 154 7.01 3.48 12.96
CA ILE A 154 6.65 4.67 12.18
C ILE A 154 7.75 5.72 12.32
N GLY A 155 7.81 6.65 11.38
CA GLY A 155 8.70 7.81 11.46
C GLY A 155 7.99 9.08 11.93
N ASP A 156 8.74 10.18 12.01
CA ASP A 156 8.29 11.49 12.49
C ASP A 156 7.11 12.05 11.68
N ASN A 157 6.34 12.93 12.32
CA ASN A 157 5.18 13.61 11.74
C ASN A 157 4.08 12.67 11.22
N PHE A 158 3.93 11.49 11.82
CA PHE A 158 2.88 10.55 11.44
C PHE A 158 1.49 11.16 11.65
N GLY A 159 0.63 11.04 10.64
CA GLY A 159 -0.74 11.53 10.66
C GLY A 159 -0.89 13.05 10.60
N ALA A 160 0.17 13.82 10.32
CA ALA A 160 0.09 15.27 10.27
C ALA A 160 -0.97 15.74 9.27
N GLY A 161 -1.92 16.58 9.73
CA GLY A 161 -3.02 17.07 8.92
C GLY A 161 -4.04 16.00 8.47
N MET A 162 -4.02 14.81 9.04
CA MET A 162 -5.01 13.76 8.78
C MET A 162 -6.41 14.23 9.22
N THR A 163 -7.38 14.15 8.31
CA THR A 163 -8.76 14.62 8.55
C THR A 163 -9.81 13.51 8.46
N GLY A 164 -9.41 12.30 8.07
CA GLY A 164 -10.33 11.16 7.98
C GLY A 164 -9.62 9.86 7.69
N GLY A 165 -10.39 8.77 7.71
CA GLY A 165 -9.85 7.42 7.62
C GLY A 165 -9.37 6.89 8.97
N MET A 166 -8.79 5.70 8.95
CA MET A 166 -8.27 5.03 10.15
C MET A 166 -6.82 4.58 9.91
N ALA A 167 -5.95 4.89 10.86
CA ALA A 167 -4.60 4.36 10.90
C ALA A 167 -4.42 3.50 12.17
N PHE A 168 -3.97 2.25 11.99
CA PHE A 168 -3.66 1.33 13.08
C PHE A 168 -2.15 1.11 13.11
N VAL A 169 -1.54 1.33 14.26
CA VAL A 169 -0.10 1.16 14.46
C VAL A 169 0.13 0.14 15.57
N TYR A 170 0.95 -0.87 15.30
CA TYR A 170 1.44 -1.77 16.34
C TYR A 170 2.63 -1.11 17.04
N ASP A 171 2.38 -0.54 18.21
CA ASP A 171 3.37 0.19 19.02
C ASP A 171 4.01 -0.73 20.06
N GLU A 172 4.91 -1.60 19.62
CA GLU A 172 5.63 -2.55 20.49
C GLU A 172 6.44 -1.87 21.59
N LYS A 173 6.97 -0.66 21.29
CA LYS A 173 7.88 0.07 22.17
C LYS A 173 7.20 1.09 23.08
N ASN A 174 5.86 1.25 22.95
CA ASN A 174 5.11 2.30 23.65
C ASN A 174 5.69 3.70 23.46
N ASN A 175 6.08 4.03 22.22
CA ASN A 175 6.70 5.31 21.90
C ASN A 175 5.98 6.07 20.77
N PHE A 176 4.77 5.67 20.40
CA PHE A 176 3.96 6.28 19.35
C PHE A 176 3.85 7.80 19.51
N GLU A 177 3.66 8.28 20.74
CA GLU A 177 3.46 9.71 21.03
C GLU A 177 4.66 10.58 20.63
N SER A 178 5.87 10.02 20.55
CA SER A 178 7.06 10.74 20.13
C SER A 178 7.10 11.06 18.63
N TYR A 179 6.30 10.38 17.84
CA TYR A 179 6.26 10.52 16.38
C TYR A 179 5.08 11.34 15.85
N VAL A 180 4.17 11.77 16.73
CA VAL A 180 2.93 12.44 16.34
C VAL A 180 2.81 13.81 16.97
N ASN A 181 2.06 14.70 16.32
CA ASN A 181 1.69 15.97 16.90
C ASN A 181 0.29 15.87 17.51
N PRO A 182 0.14 15.99 18.86
CA PRO A 182 -1.15 15.88 19.53
C PRO A 182 -2.22 16.87 19.04
N SER A 183 -1.81 18.00 18.46
CA SER A 183 -2.75 18.96 17.89
C SER A 183 -3.32 18.55 16.52
N SER A 184 -2.71 17.54 15.87
CA SER A 184 -3.08 17.13 14.51
C SER A 184 -3.99 15.93 14.47
N ILE A 185 -3.87 15.01 15.43
CA ILE A 185 -4.62 13.74 15.45
C ILE A 185 -5.09 13.38 16.85
N ILE A 186 -6.13 12.56 16.90
CA ILE A 186 -6.60 11.90 18.13
C ILE A 186 -6.28 10.41 18.00
N TRP A 187 -5.70 9.83 19.04
CA TRP A 187 -5.41 8.39 19.09
C TRP A 187 -5.89 7.78 20.40
N GLN A 188 -6.11 6.49 20.38
CA GLN A 188 -6.51 5.70 21.53
C GLN A 188 -6.12 4.23 21.36
N SER A 189 -6.00 3.53 22.46
CA SER A 189 -5.83 2.07 22.45
C SER A 189 -7.05 1.37 21.84
N ILE A 190 -6.82 0.20 21.23
CA ILE A 190 -7.88 -0.60 20.63
C ILE A 190 -8.58 -1.41 21.75
N GLU A 191 -9.67 -0.85 22.27
CA GLU A 191 -10.41 -1.45 23.38
C GLU A 191 -11.68 -2.17 22.94
N THR A 192 -12.32 -1.73 21.87
CA THR A 192 -13.60 -2.28 21.41
C THR A 192 -13.45 -3.61 20.69
N GLU A 193 -14.36 -4.54 20.95
CA GLU A 193 -14.40 -5.84 20.26
C GLU A 193 -14.59 -5.69 18.75
N TYR A 194 -15.23 -4.63 18.28
CA TYR A 194 -15.39 -4.32 16.86
C TYR A 194 -14.02 -4.18 16.18
N TRP A 195 -13.14 -3.33 16.69
CA TRP A 195 -11.81 -3.11 16.11
C TRP A 195 -10.88 -4.31 16.27
N LYS A 196 -10.97 -5.00 17.41
CA LYS A 196 -10.23 -6.26 17.63
C LYS A 196 -10.60 -7.33 16.61
N LYS A 197 -11.89 -7.41 16.26
CA LYS A 197 -12.37 -8.35 15.22
C LYS A 197 -12.01 -7.91 13.80
N PHE A 198 -11.98 -6.60 13.55
CA PHE A 198 -11.62 -6.05 12.24
C PHE A 198 -10.15 -6.32 11.88
N LEU A 199 -9.26 -6.34 12.89
CA LEU A 199 -7.83 -6.56 12.72
C LEU A 199 -7.40 -8.04 12.77
N LYS A 200 -8.30 -8.97 13.05
CA LYS A 200 -8.09 -10.42 12.96
C LYS A 200 -8.32 -10.94 11.53
#